data_d41c5ffa176a6189b0a34f259f5b531a
#
_entry.id   d41c5ffa176a6189b0a34f259f5b531a
#
_cell.length_a   1.000
_cell.length_b   1.000
_cell.length_c   1.000
_cell.angle_alpha   90.00
_cell.angle_beta   90.00
_cell.angle_gamma   90.00
#
_symmetry.space_group_name_H-M   'P 1'
#
loop_
_entity.id
_entity.type
_entity.pdbx_description
1 polymer ?
#
loop_
_entity_poly.entity_id
_entity_poly.type
_entity_poly.pdbx_seq_one_letter_code
_entity_poly.pdbx_strand_id
1 'polypeptide(L)'
;MPATYVAGFFCIGEYMKILVTGGCGFIGSHFLRYMMNAYPGDSFICLDALTYAGNKNNIADLLHRSQLTMAEGNIRDTIFVDALFASYKPDIVVHFAAETHVDRSITGPQIFLETNVIGTGILLDACLRHGIERFHHVSTDEVYGTLPLQGGSPFTEQSPLLPSSPYAASKASSDLLVLSYYKTYGLPITISRCSNNYGTHQYPEKLIPLMIQRALQEAPLPVYGDGLNVRDWTHVLDHCRAIDRILQKGTVGEVYNVGARKEISNIDLVKRILTVLEKPCELITYVEDRLGHDRRYAIDSSKLESLGWRSEYTMEDTLTGIVEWYRDALKS
;
A
#
# COMPACT_ATOMS: atom_id res chain seq x y z
N MET A 1 32.68 16.38 -4.63
CA MET A 1 32.05 17.12 -3.53
C MET A 1 30.58 16.71 -3.51
N PRO A 2 30.01 16.22 -2.41
CA PRO A 2 28.59 15.91 -2.40
C PRO A 2 27.80 17.24 -2.44
N ALA A 3 26.89 17.34 -3.39
CA ALA A 3 25.95 18.45 -3.44
C ALA A 3 25.11 18.42 -2.17
N THR A 4 25.16 19.47 -1.39
CA THR A 4 24.26 19.72 -0.27
C THR A 4 22.85 19.96 -0.85
N TYR A 5 22.05 18.87 -0.91
CA TYR A 5 20.61 19.01 -1.15
C TYR A 5 19.99 19.71 0.07
N VAL A 6 19.66 20.97 -0.10
CA VAL A 6 18.78 21.71 0.80
C VAL A 6 17.40 21.05 0.70
N ALA A 7 16.77 20.78 1.85
CA ALA A 7 15.41 20.29 1.93
C ALA A 7 14.49 21.15 1.06
N GLY A 8 14.15 20.65 -0.13
CA GLY A 8 13.28 21.37 -1.08
C GLY A 8 11.86 21.32 -0.53
N PHE A 9 11.39 22.45 -0.02
CA PHE A 9 9.95 22.73 -0.01
C PHE A 9 9.44 22.59 -1.45
N PHE A 10 8.32 21.87 -1.66
CA PHE A 10 7.59 22.01 -2.92
C PHE A 10 7.41 23.51 -3.19
N CYS A 11 7.97 24.01 -4.28
CA CYS A 11 7.80 25.41 -4.65
C CYS A 11 6.30 25.64 -4.89
N ILE A 12 5.70 26.49 -4.06
CA ILE A 12 4.32 26.95 -4.24
C ILE A 12 4.31 27.68 -5.58
N GLY A 13 3.77 27.05 -6.65
CA GLY A 13 3.61 27.67 -7.96
C GLY A 13 3.97 26.83 -9.19
N GLU A 14 4.62 25.69 -9.06
CA GLU A 14 4.87 24.77 -10.19
C GLU A 14 3.93 23.57 -10.11
N TYR A 15 3.26 23.26 -11.23
CA TYR A 15 2.43 22.06 -11.37
C TYR A 15 3.33 20.85 -11.54
N MET A 16 3.07 19.81 -10.76
CA MET A 16 3.87 18.58 -10.75
C MET A 16 3.27 17.50 -11.66
N LYS A 17 4.15 16.70 -12.26
CA LYS A 17 3.78 15.50 -12.98
C LYS A 17 4.12 14.28 -12.12
N ILE A 18 3.11 13.57 -11.67
CA ILE A 18 3.28 12.48 -10.70
C ILE A 18 2.99 11.16 -11.40
N LEU A 19 3.99 10.30 -11.49
CA LEU A 19 3.83 8.91 -11.93
C LEU A 19 3.39 8.04 -10.75
N VAL A 20 2.22 7.44 -10.86
CA VAL A 20 1.66 6.51 -9.87
C VAL A 20 1.64 5.11 -10.49
N THR A 21 2.50 4.23 -10.02
CA THR A 21 2.51 2.83 -10.46
C THR A 21 1.54 2.01 -9.60
N GLY A 22 0.81 1.06 -10.19
CA GLY A 22 -0.23 0.31 -9.49
C GLY A 22 -1.47 1.15 -9.17
N GLY A 23 -1.73 2.19 -9.98
CA GLY A 23 -2.81 3.14 -9.75
C GLY A 23 -4.22 2.57 -9.96
N CYS A 24 -4.37 1.43 -10.63
CA CYS A 24 -5.64 0.69 -10.76
C CYS A 24 -5.89 -0.28 -9.60
N GLY A 25 -4.92 -0.46 -8.70
CA GLY A 25 -5.05 -1.25 -7.48
C GLY A 25 -5.85 -0.52 -6.39
N PHE A 26 -6.04 -1.21 -5.26
CA PHE A 26 -6.81 -0.68 -4.11
C PHE A 26 -6.25 0.67 -3.60
N ILE A 27 -5.02 0.68 -3.08
CA ILE A 27 -4.45 1.89 -2.45
C ILE A 27 -4.15 2.96 -3.52
N GLY A 28 -3.58 2.55 -4.67
CA GLY A 28 -3.22 3.46 -5.76
C GLY A 28 -4.40 4.22 -6.34
N SER A 29 -5.58 3.59 -6.48
CA SER A 29 -6.79 4.25 -6.98
C SER A 29 -7.34 5.30 -6.01
N HIS A 30 -7.30 5.03 -4.70
CA HIS A 30 -7.63 6.00 -3.66
C HIS A 30 -6.62 7.15 -3.61
N PHE A 31 -5.33 6.85 -3.76
CA PHE A 31 -4.28 7.86 -3.80
C PHE A 31 -4.45 8.81 -4.99
N LEU A 32 -4.68 8.27 -6.20
CA LEU A 32 -4.97 9.09 -7.38
C LEU A 32 -6.17 10.01 -7.13
N ARG A 33 -7.26 9.47 -6.63
CA ARG A 33 -8.49 10.25 -6.34
C ARG A 33 -8.24 11.34 -5.30
N TYR A 34 -7.54 11.01 -4.23
CA TYR A 34 -7.18 11.94 -3.17
C TYR A 34 -6.30 13.08 -3.72
N MET A 35 -5.21 12.76 -4.41
CA MET A 35 -4.25 13.75 -4.91
C MET A 35 -4.84 14.64 -5.99
N MET A 36 -5.60 14.09 -6.94
CA MET A 36 -6.25 14.88 -7.99
C MET A 36 -7.28 15.87 -7.44
N ASN A 37 -7.90 15.57 -6.30
CA ASN A 37 -8.81 16.49 -5.62
C ASN A 37 -8.06 17.54 -4.79
N ALA A 38 -6.97 17.14 -4.13
CA ALA A 38 -6.16 18.04 -3.30
C ALA A 38 -5.29 19.01 -4.15
N TYR A 39 -4.84 18.54 -5.33
CA TYR A 39 -3.93 19.27 -6.22
C TYR A 39 -4.50 19.39 -7.65
N PRO A 40 -5.49 20.26 -7.86
CA PRO A 40 -6.20 20.35 -9.15
C PRO A 40 -5.32 20.85 -10.32
N GLY A 41 -4.14 21.42 -10.04
CA GLY A 41 -3.18 21.84 -11.06
C GLY A 41 -2.21 20.75 -11.51
N ASP A 42 -2.01 19.70 -10.71
CA ASP A 42 -1.05 18.65 -10.99
C ASP A 42 -1.55 17.68 -12.07
N SER A 43 -0.62 17.01 -12.73
CA SER A 43 -0.89 15.96 -13.72
C SER A 43 -0.44 14.61 -13.21
N PHE A 44 -1.23 13.58 -13.50
CA PHE A 44 -0.99 12.23 -13.01
C PHE A 44 -0.84 11.25 -14.16
N ILE A 45 0.16 10.39 -14.10
CA ILE A 45 0.33 9.26 -15.00
C ILE A 45 0.08 8.00 -14.18
N CYS A 46 -0.99 7.28 -14.50
CA CYS A 46 -1.29 5.99 -13.87
C CYS A 46 -0.65 4.88 -14.70
N LEU A 47 0.41 4.27 -14.20
CA LEU A 47 1.03 3.07 -14.78
C LEU A 47 0.50 1.84 -14.07
N ASP A 48 -0.17 0.95 -14.80
CA ASP A 48 -0.66 -0.33 -14.26
C ASP A 48 -0.58 -1.44 -15.31
N ALA A 49 -0.19 -2.63 -14.89
CA ALA A 49 -0.12 -3.80 -15.76
C ALA A 49 -1.46 -4.55 -15.84
N LEU A 50 -2.48 -4.10 -15.09
CA LEU A 50 -3.81 -4.71 -15.02
C LEU A 50 -3.76 -6.23 -14.78
N THR A 51 -2.89 -6.63 -13.85
CA THR A 51 -2.81 -8.02 -13.38
C THR A 51 -4.05 -8.35 -12.54
N TYR A 52 -4.01 -9.45 -11.78
CA TYR A 52 -5.18 -9.97 -11.07
C TYR A 52 -5.90 -8.97 -10.14
N ALA A 53 -5.18 -8.03 -9.54
CA ALA A 53 -5.75 -7.04 -8.59
C ALA A 53 -5.87 -5.62 -9.19
N GLY A 54 -5.33 -5.37 -10.36
CA GLY A 54 -5.45 -4.11 -11.10
C GLY A 54 -6.76 -4.08 -11.88
N ASN A 55 -7.66 -3.13 -11.54
CA ASN A 55 -8.94 -3.00 -12.20
C ASN A 55 -9.20 -1.54 -12.62
N LYS A 56 -9.35 -1.29 -13.92
CA LYS A 56 -9.67 0.05 -14.45
C LYS A 56 -10.95 0.64 -13.87
N ASN A 57 -11.90 -0.20 -13.45
CA ASN A 57 -13.13 0.28 -12.81
C ASN A 57 -12.84 1.01 -11.48
N ASN A 58 -11.74 0.71 -10.82
CA ASN A 58 -11.35 1.42 -9.60
C ASN A 58 -11.04 2.91 -9.83
N ILE A 59 -10.77 3.33 -11.05
CA ILE A 59 -10.47 4.71 -11.46
C ILE A 59 -11.40 5.21 -12.57
N ALA A 60 -12.50 4.53 -12.85
CA ALA A 60 -13.40 4.87 -13.98
C ALA A 60 -13.92 6.32 -13.89
N ASP A 61 -14.19 6.79 -12.67
CA ASP A 61 -14.59 8.17 -12.38
C ASP A 61 -13.51 9.22 -12.62
N LEU A 62 -12.24 8.80 -12.76
CA LEU A 62 -11.09 9.66 -13.00
C LEU A 62 -10.65 9.70 -14.46
N LEU A 63 -10.95 8.67 -15.25
CA LEU A 63 -10.43 8.52 -16.62
C LEU A 63 -10.83 9.64 -17.59
N HIS A 64 -11.93 10.35 -17.30
CA HIS A 64 -12.38 11.49 -18.10
C HIS A 64 -11.75 12.82 -17.69
N ARG A 65 -11.00 12.88 -16.57
CA ARG A 65 -10.34 14.09 -16.11
C ARG A 65 -9.06 14.34 -16.92
N SER A 66 -8.87 15.56 -17.40
CA SER A 66 -7.68 15.96 -18.18
C SER A 66 -6.36 15.84 -17.41
N GLN A 67 -6.42 15.78 -16.09
CA GLN A 67 -5.27 15.60 -15.21
C GLN A 67 -4.68 14.18 -15.26
N LEU A 68 -5.44 13.16 -15.70
CA LEU A 68 -5.03 11.76 -15.65
C LEU A 68 -4.71 11.21 -17.02
N THR A 69 -3.52 10.65 -17.16
CA THR A 69 -3.15 9.83 -18.31
C THR A 69 -2.98 8.39 -17.85
N MET A 70 -3.67 7.45 -18.50
CA MET A 70 -3.50 6.03 -18.25
C MET A 70 -2.44 5.45 -19.18
N ALA A 71 -1.45 4.77 -18.60
CA ALA A 71 -0.43 3.98 -19.29
C ALA A 71 -0.57 2.51 -18.86
N GLU A 72 -1.00 1.65 -19.77
CA GLU A 72 -1.07 0.22 -19.51
C GLU A 72 0.28 -0.42 -19.84
N GLY A 73 0.97 -0.97 -18.82
CA GLY A 73 2.29 -1.56 -19.00
C GLY A 73 2.86 -2.13 -17.71
N ASN A 74 3.92 -2.92 -17.86
CA ASN A 74 4.54 -3.63 -16.74
C ASN A 74 5.84 -2.94 -16.31
N ILE A 75 6.01 -2.72 -15.00
CA ILE A 75 7.24 -2.16 -14.43
C ILE A 75 8.49 -3.02 -14.67
N ARG A 76 8.32 -4.29 -15.05
CA ARG A 76 9.41 -5.21 -15.42
C ARG A 76 9.91 -5.00 -16.86
N ASP A 77 9.19 -4.25 -17.68
CA ASP A 77 9.59 -3.95 -19.04
C ASP A 77 10.45 -2.68 -19.07
N THR A 78 11.75 -2.87 -19.13
CA THR A 78 12.75 -1.80 -19.12
C THR A 78 12.56 -0.83 -20.30
N ILE A 79 12.22 -1.34 -21.48
CA ILE A 79 12.06 -0.51 -22.70
C ILE A 79 10.81 0.35 -22.55
N PHE A 80 9.71 -0.26 -22.11
CA PHE A 80 8.46 0.46 -21.89
C PHE A 80 8.61 1.53 -20.81
N VAL A 81 9.22 1.19 -19.68
CA VAL A 81 9.44 2.14 -18.56
C VAL A 81 10.28 3.33 -19.03
N ASP A 82 11.39 3.08 -19.73
CA ASP A 82 12.26 4.16 -20.21
C ASP A 82 11.54 5.08 -21.21
N ALA A 83 10.80 4.51 -22.16
CA ALA A 83 9.98 5.25 -23.12
C ALA A 83 8.88 6.08 -22.45
N LEU A 84 8.26 5.56 -21.36
CA LEU A 84 7.27 6.28 -20.56
C LEU A 84 7.90 7.51 -19.88
N PHE A 85 9.05 7.33 -19.22
CA PHE A 85 9.75 8.44 -18.57
C PHE A 85 10.20 9.50 -19.58
N ALA A 86 10.73 9.09 -20.74
CA ALA A 86 11.12 10.02 -21.81
C ALA A 86 9.94 10.84 -22.35
N SER A 87 8.77 10.20 -22.48
CA SER A 87 7.58 10.81 -23.06
C SER A 87 6.87 11.76 -22.09
N TYR A 88 6.66 11.33 -20.85
CA TYR A 88 5.86 12.07 -19.86
C TYR A 88 6.70 12.95 -18.95
N LYS A 89 7.98 12.64 -18.75
CA LYS A 89 8.92 13.37 -17.89
C LYS A 89 8.31 13.64 -16.51
N PRO A 90 8.00 12.60 -15.72
CA PRO A 90 7.46 12.78 -14.39
C PRO A 90 8.49 13.46 -13.48
N ASP A 91 8.01 14.29 -12.55
CA ASP A 91 8.84 14.92 -11.52
C ASP A 91 8.94 14.01 -10.29
N ILE A 92 7.83 13.34 -9.97
CA ILE A 92 7.70 12.46 -8.81
C ILE A 92 7.22 11.08 -9.24
N VAL A 93 7.73 10.05 -8.58
CA VAL A 93 7.22 8.67 -8.69
C VAL A 93 6.69 8.21 -7.35
N VAL A 94 5.43 7.73 -7.31
CA VAL A 94 4.84 7.05 -6.16
C VAL A 94 4.57 5.61 -6.55
N HIS A 95 5.30 4.70 -5.92
CA HIS A 95 5.38 3.30 -6.34
C HIS A 95 4.53 2.39 -5.48
N PHE A 96 3.32 2.04 -5.97
CA PHE A 96 2.42 1.06 -5.35
C PHE A 96 2.45 -0.31 -6.04
N ALA A 97 2.88 -0.40 -7.30
CA ALA A 97 2.83 -1.65 -8.07
C ALA A 97 3.63 -2.76 -7.37
N ALA A 98 2.95 -3.84 -7.01
CA ALA A 98 3.53 -4.99 -6.33
C ALA A 98 2.62 -6.21 -6.44
N GLU A 99 3.20 -7.41 -6.39
CA GLU A 99 2.51 -8.63 -6.00
C GLU A 99 2.33 -8.62 -4.48
N THR A 100 1.10 -8.87 -3.96
CA THR A 100 0.76 -8.60 -2.56
C THR A 100 0.04 -9.72 -1.81
N HIS A 101 -0.24 -10.86 -2.46
CA HIS A 101 -0.98 -11.96 -1.84
C HIS A 101 -0.03 -12.95 -1.17
N VAL A 102 0.01 -12.97 0.16
CA VAL A 102 0.94 -13.81 0.93
C VAL A 102 0.82 -15.28 0.56
N ASP A 103 -0.41 -15.86 0.50
CA ASP A 103 -0.59 -17.28 0.19
C ASP A 103 -0.07 -17.65 -1.21
N ARG A 104 -0.26 -16.76 -2.20
CA ARG A 104 0.34 -16.95 -3.54
C ARG A 104 1.86 -16.87 -3.50
N SER A 105 2.45 -16.07 -2.60
CA SER A 105 3.91 -16.00 -2.46
C SER A 105 4.51 -17.30 -1.93
N ILE A 106 3.76 -18.07 -1.13
CA ILE A 106 4.20 -19.36 -0.60
C ILE A 106 4.25 -20.42 -1.71
N THR A 107 3.27 -20.41 -2.61
CA THR A 107 3.17 -21.40 -3.70
C THR A 107 3.95 -21.01 -4.96
N GLY A 108 4.18 -19.71 -5.21
CA GLY A 108 4.86 -19.18 -6.39
C GLY A 108 5.68 -17.92 -6.09
N PRO A 109 6.80 -18.01 -5.37
CA PRO A 109 7.55 -16.83 -4.92
C PRO A 109 8.23 -16.05 -6.04
N GLN A 110 8.50 -16.67 -7.18
CA GLN A 110 9.30 -16.07 -8.25
C GLN A 110 8.68 -14.76 -8.77
N ILE A 111 7.38 -14.72 -9.02
CA ILE A 111 6.71 -13.52 -9.53
C ILE A 111 6.83 -12.33 -8.57
N PHE A 112 6.90 -12.59 -7.24
CA PHE A 112 7.13 -11.56 -6.23
C PHE A 112 8.53 -10.96 -6.31
N LEU A 113 9.55 -11.79 -6.55
CA LEU A 113 10.92 -11.30 -6.77
C LEU A 113 11.02 -10.50 -8.07
N GLU A 114 10.43 -11.01 -9.14
CA GLU A 114 10.45 -10.32 -10.44
C GLU A 114 9.74 -8.97 -10.39
N THR A 115 8.57 -8.90 -9.77
CA THR A 115 7.78 -7.66 -9.71
C THR A 115 8.31 -6.72 -8.62
N ASN A 116 8.41 -7.21 -7.37
CA ASN A 116 8.68 -6.34 -6.23
C ASN A 116 10.14 -5.93 -6.13
N VAL A 117 11.08 -6.76 -6.58
CA VAL A 117 12.52 -6.44 -6.51
C VAL A 117 13.04 -5.94 -7.85
N ILE A 118 12.95 -6.77 -8.90
CA ILE A 118 13.52 -6.42 -10.23
C ILE A 118 12.74 -5.24 -10.82
N GLY A 119 11.39 -5.27 -10.79
CA GLY A 119 10.56 -4.16 -11.29
C GLY A 119 10.83 -2.85 -10.54
N THR A 120 11.03 -2.89 -9.21
CA THR A 120 11.46 -1.71 -8.44
C THR A 120 12.83 -1.22 -8.90
N GLY A 121 13.78 -2.12 -9.13
CA GLY A 121 15.11 -1.76 -9.66
C GLY A 121 15.04 -1.05 -11.00
N ILE A 122 14.21 -1.54 -11.93
CA ILE A 122 14.01 -0.91 -13.24
C ILE A 122 13.46 0.50 -13.11
N LEU A 123 12.49 0.72 -12.20
CA LEU A 123 11.98 2.07 -11.92
C LEU A 123 13.04 2.98 -11.32
N LEU A 124 13.84 2.49 -10.38
CA LEU A 124 14.92 3.27 -9.77
C LEU A 124 15.99 3.67 -10.79
N ASP A 125 16.36 2.77 -11.69
CA ASP A 125 17.28 3.07 -12.80
C ASP A 125 16.72 4.13 -13.75
N ALA A 126 15.42 4.05 -14.08
CA ALA A 126 14.75 5.08 -14.87
C ALA A 126 14.73 6.43 -14.14
N CYS A 127 14.44 6.43 -12.83
CA CYS A 127 14.48 7.62 -12.00
C CYS A 127 15.85 8.31 -12.03
N LEU A 128 16.95 7.54 -11.93
CA LEU A 128 18.31 8.08 -12.04
C LEU A 128 18.58 8.68 -13.41
N ARG A 129 18.26 7.93 -14.49
CA ARG A 129 18.53 8.40 -15.86
C ARG A 129 17.77 9.67 -16.21
N HIS A 130 16.55 9.81 -15.72
CA HIS A 130 15.67 10.93 -16.05
C HIS A 130 15.66 12.05 -15.00
N GLY A 131 16.42 11.93 -13.90
CA GLY A 131 16.62 13.01 -12.92
C GLY A 131 15.37 13.34 -12.10
N ILE A 132 14.66 12.31 -11.60
CA ILE A 132 13.42 12.48 -10.81
C ILE A 132 13.69 13.22 -9.50
N GLU A 133 12.81 14.14 -9.13
CA GLU A 133 12.93 14.92 -7.90
C GLU A 133 12.62 14.13 -6.64
N ARG A 134 11.70 13.15 -6.73
CA ARG A 134 11.33 12.29 -5.59
C ARG A 134 10.82 10.94 -6.04
N PHE A 135 11.36 9.87 -5.43
CA PHE A 135 10.80 8.52 -5.50
C PHE A 135 10.23 8.12 -4.14
N HIS A 136 8.94 7.89 -4.05
CA HIS A 136 8.30 7.35 -2.84
C HIS A 136 7.94 5.89 -3.03
N HIS A 137 8.51 5.02 -2.18
CA HIS A 137 8.25 3.59 -2.17
C HIS A 137 7.21 3.23 -1.10
N VAL A 138 6.13 2.58 -1.51
CA VAL A 138 5.11 2.07 -0.59
C VAL A 138 5.44 0.62 -0.23
N SER A 139 5.76 0.40 1.03
CA SER A 139 6.12 -0.89 1.63
C SER A 139 5.08 -1.32 2.68
N THR A 140 5.41 -2.29 3.50
CA THR A 140 4.54 -2.93 4.48
C THR A 140 5.25 -3.12 5.81
N ASP A 141 4.51 -3.17 6.90
CA ASP A 141 5.00 -3.53 8.23
C ASP A 141 5.39 -5.02 8.34
N GLU A 142 4.91 -5.87 7.44
CA GLU A 142 5.28 -7.29 7.37
C GLU A 142 6.79 -7.52 7.21
N VAL A 143 7.53 -6.51 6.74
CA VAL A 143 9.00 -6.58 6.62
C VAL A 143 9.71 -6.71 7.96
N TYR A 144 9.06 -6.31 9.07
CA TYR A 144 9.61 -6.42 10.42
C TYR A 144 9.47 -7.80 11.03
N GLY A 145 8.54 -8.63 10.51
CA GLY A 145 8.19 -9.93 11.09
C GLY A 145 7.13 -9.82 12.17
N THR A 146 7.12 -10.76 13.11
CA THR A 146 6.03 -10.95 14.08
C THR A 146 6.38 -10.47 15.48
N LEU A 147 5.37 -9.97 16.18
CA LEU A 147 5.40 -9.72 17.63
C LEU A 147 4.64 -10.83 18.38
N PRO A 148 4.95 -11.07 19.68
CA PRO A 148 4.12 -11.92 20.53
C PRO A 148 2.74 -11.27 20.74
N LEU A 149 1.69 -12.08 20.94
CA LEU A 149 0.33 -11.59 21.20
C LEU A 149 0.25 -10.68 22.42
N GLN A 150 1.05 -10.96 23.45
CA GLN A 150 1.12 -10.15 24.65
C GLN A 150 2.53 -9.61 24.84
N GLY A 151 2.63 -8.33 25.21
CA GLY A 151 3.91 -7.65 25.36
C GLY A 151 4.56 -7.32 24.00
N GLY A 152 5.86 -7.02 24.03
CA GLY A 152 6.60 -6.54 22.87
C GLY A 152 6.29 -5.07 22.53
N SER A 153 7.33 -4.28 22.31
CA SER A 153 7.15 -2.90 21.83
C SER A 153 6.81 -2.88 20.35
N PRO A 154 5.96 -1.97 19.89
CA PRO A 154 5.72 -1.76 18.47
C PRO A 154 7.03 -1.53 17.71
N PHE A 155 7.10 -2.01 16.47
CA PHE A 155 8.25 -1.79 15.60
C PHE A 155 8.42 -0.30 15.25
N THR A 156 9.64 0.17 15.33
CA THR A 156 10.05 1.50 14.85
C THR A 156 10.75 1.36 13.50
N GLU A 157 11.02 2.47 12.83
CA GLU A 157 11.75 2.46 11.55
C GLU A 157 13.20 1.94 11.67
N GLN A 158 13.75 1.88 12.90
CA GLN A 158 15.08 1.33 13.23
C GLN A 158 15.03 -0.16 13.57
N SER A 159 13.85 -0.76 13.70
CA SER A 159 13.72 -2.19 13.97
C SER A 159 14.33 -3.02 12.83
N PRO A 160 14.98 -4.15 13.13
CA PRO A 160 15.53 -5.02 12.10
C PRO A 160 14.44 -5.60 11.21
N LEU A 161 14.76 -5.85 9.94
CA LEU A 161 13.87 -6.52 9.00
C LEU A 161 14.01 -8.02 9.15
N LEU A 162 12.94 -8.71 9.57
CA LEU A 162 12.89 -10.15 9.84
C LEU A 162 11.64 -10.78 9.19
N PRO A 163 11.48 -10.67 7.86
CA PRO A 163 10.27 -11.11 7.16
C PRO A 163 10.03 -12.61 7.28
N SER A 164 8.76 -13.02 7.49
CA SER A 164 8.36 -14.41 7.69
C SER A 164 7.80 -15.10 6.44
N SER A 165 7.52 -14.34 5.37
CA SER A 165 6.95 -14.86 4.12
C SER A 165 7.75 -14.42 2.89
N PRO A 166 7.65 -15.15 1.75
CA PRO A 166 8.30 -14.72 0.51
C PRO A 166 7.83 -13.34 0.03
N TYR A 167 6.55 -12.98 0.23
CA TYR A 167 6.04 -11.63 -0.03
C TYR A 167 6.78 -10.59 0.83
N ALA A 168 6.78 -10.77 2.14
CA ALA A 168 7.43 -9.84 3.07
C ALA A 168 8.94 -9.73 2.79
N ALA A 169 9.60 -10.87 2.45
CA ALA A 169 11.01 -10.89 2.04
C ALA A 169 11.26 -10.10 0.75
N SER A 170 10.37 -10.20 -0.24
CA SER A 170 10.47 -9.42 -1.48
C SER A 170 10.31 -7.92 -1.22
N LYS A 171 9.41 -7.52 -0.32
CA LYS A 171 9.22 -6.12 0.09
C LYS A 171 10.41 -5.58 0.89
N ALA A 172 10.95 -6.38 1.83
CA ALA A 172 12.17 -6.02 2.55
C ALA A 172 13.37 -5.84 1.60
N SER A 173 13.48 -6.72 0.59
CA SER A 173 14.52 -6.61 -0.45
C SER A 173 14.38 -5.34 -1.28
N SER A 174 13.15 -4.97 -1.67
CA SER A 174 12.92 -3.71 -2.39
C SER A 174 13.18 -2.48 -1.52
N ASP A 175 12.84 -2.50 -0.23
CA ASP A 175 13.19 -1.43 0.72
C ASP A 175 14.71 -1.20 0.77
N LEU A 176 15.49 -2.30 0.93
CA LEU A 176 16.95 -2.24 0.97
C LEU A 176 17.54 -1.75 -0.36
N LEU A 177 16.94 -2.15 -1.48
CA LEU A 177 17.34 -1.67 -2.80
C LEU A 177 17.10 -0.17 -2.94
N VAL A 178 15.92 0.33 -2.57
CA VAL A 178 15.58 1.76 -2.59
C VAL A 178 16.55 2.58 -1.72
N LEU A 179 16.83 2.11 -0.50
CA LEU A 179 17.80 2.75 0.40
C LEU A 179 19.22 2.75 -0.18
N SER A 180 19.61 1.69 -0.90
CA SER A 180 20.93 1.61 -1.53
C SER A 180 21.09 2.64 -2.64
N TYR A 181 20.03 2.91 -3.42
CA TYR A 181 20.04 3.94 -4.47
C TYR A 181 20.22 5.34 -3.90
N TYR A 182 19.61 5.63 -2.76
CA TYR A 182 19.89 6.88 -2.04
C TYR A 182 21.35 6.98 -1.59
N LYS A 183 21.87 5.93 -0.95
CA LYS A 183 23.24 5.93 -0.40
C LYS A 183 24.32 5.96 -1.48
N THR A 184 24.09 5.24 -2.58
CA THR A 184 25.10 5.07 -3.64
C THR A 184 25.05 6.19 -4.67
N TYR A 185 23.84 6.57 -5.09
CA TYR A 185 23.65 7.47 -6.22
C TYR A 185 23.04 8.82 -5.83
N GLY A 186 22.61 8.99 -4.57
CA GLY A 186 21.96 10.20 -4.10
C GLY A 186 20.52 10.37 -4.62
N LEU A 187 19.88 9.30 -5.13
CA LEU A 187 18.50 9.38 -5.61
C LEU A 187 17.59 9.85 -4.46
N PRO A 188 16.79 10.93 -4.61
CA PRO A 188 15.94 11.43 -3.55
C PRO A 188 14.76 10.47 -3.30
N ILE A 189 14.85 9.64 -2.28
CA ILE A 189 13.81 8.65 -1.94
C ILE A 189 13.15 8.94 -0.60
N THR A 190 11.94 8.39 -0.42
CA THR A 190 11.30 8.14 0.88
C THR A 190 10.58 6.79 0.82
N ILE A 191 10.41 6.16 1.97
CA ILE A 191 9.70 4.87 2.09
C ILE A 191 8.59 5.02 3.13
N SER A 192 7.39 4.50 2.85
CA SER A 192 6.36 4.26 3.87
C SER A 192 6.20 2.76 4.11
N ARG A 193 6.21 2.33 5.37
CA ARG A 193 5.85 0.96 5.79
C ARG A 193 4.50 1.03 6.47
N CYS A 194 3.47 0.55 5.76
CA CYS A 194 2.11 0.69 6.26
C CYS A 194 1.62 -0.60 6.92
N SER A 195 0.74 -0.43 7.91
CA SER A 195 -0.05 -1.51 8.49
C SER A 195 -1.16 -1.97 7.54
N ASN A 196 -2.00 -2.93 7.97
CA ASN A 196 -3.08 -3.45 7.14
C ASN A 196 -4.06 -2.35 6.74
N ASN A 197 -4.19 -2.13 5.43
CA ASN A 197 -5.14 -1.17 4.90
C ASN A 197 -6.54 -1.77 4.73
N TYR A 198 -7.58 -0.96 4.97
CA TYR A 198 -8.95 -1.32 4.71
C TYR A 198 -9.73 -0.17 4.07
N GLY A 199 -10.80 -0.51 3.34
CA GLY A 199 -11.63 0.45 2.60
C GLY A 199 -12.36 -0.19 1.44
N THR A 200 -13.00 0.64 0.61
CA THR A 200 -13.64 0.23 -0.64
C THR A 200 -12.60 -0.14 -1.71
N HIS A 201 -13.00 -0.83 -2.79
CA HIS A 201 -12.12 -1.23 -3.91
C HIS A 201 -10.99 -2.22 -3.56
N GLN A 202 -10.94 -2.76 -2.34
CA GLN A 202 -9.98 -3.80 -1.99
C GLN A 202 -10.35 -5.12 -2.67
N TYR A 203 -9.36 -5.82 -3.22
CA TYR A 203 -9.59 -7.05 -3.98
C TYR A 203 -10.22 -8.15 -3.11
N PRO A 204 -11.19 -8.94 -3.64
CA PRO A 204 -12.01 -9.88 -2.86
C PRO A 204 -11.27 -11.00 -2.12
N GLU A 205 -10.00 -11.25 -2.41
CA GLU A 205 -9.18 -12.25 -1.68
C GLU A 205 -8.73 -11.80 -0.29
N LYS A 206 -8.81 -10.48 0.00
CA LYS A 206 -8.41 -9.93 1.30
C LYS A 206 -9.49 -10.13 2.36
N LEU A 207 -9.09 -10.14 3.64
CA LEU A 207 -9.96 -10.56 4.76
C LEU A 207 -11.32 -9.85 4.76
N ILE A 208 -11.36 -8.53 4.77
CA ILE A 208 -12.62 -7.78 4.89
C ILE A 208 -13.56 -8.05 3.71
N PRO A 209 -13.15 -7.83 2.43
CA PRO A 209 -14.07 -8.08 1.31
C PRO A 209 -14.45 -9.55 1.19
N LEU A 210 -13.56 -10.50 1.48
CA LEU A 210 -13.86 -11.93 1.44
C LEU A 210 -14.96 -12.30 2.46
N MET A 211 -14.82 -11.81 3.70
CA MET A 211 -15.81 -12.08 4.75
C MET A 211 -17.16 -11.44 4.45
N ILE A 212 -17.18 -10.22 3.93
CA ILE A 212 -18.42 -9.56 3.51
C ILE A 212 -19.10 -10.37 2.39
N GLN A 213 -18.36 -10.72 1.34
CA GLN A 213 -18.91 -11.48 0.21
C GLN A 213 -19.50 -12.82 0.65
N ARG A 214 -18.76 -13.60 1.46
CA ARG A 214 -19.22 -14.89 1.95
C ARG A 214 -20.41 -14.78 2.89
N ALA A 215 -20.41 -13.80 3.79
CA ALA A 215 -21.54 -13.57 4.69
C ALA A 215 -22.82 -13.19 3.94
N LEU A 216 -22.72 -12.39 2.88
CA LEU A 216 -23.86 -12.04 2.01
C LEU A 216 -24.41 -13.25 1.25
N GLN A 217 -23.55 -14.23 0.91
CA GLN A 217 -23.91 -15.48 0.26
C GLN A 217 -24.33 -16.57 1.25
N GLU A 218 -24.34 -16.29 2.56
CA GLU A 218 -24.54 -17.29 3.64
C GLU A 218 -23.59 -18.49 3.56
N ALA A 219 -22.41 -18.26 3.01
CA ALA A 219 -21.35 -19.26 2.86
C ALA A 219 -20.41 -19.27 4.07
N PRO A 220 -19.71 -20.40 4.36
CA PRO A 220 -18.75 -20.47 5.46
C PRO A 220 -17.66 -19.39 5.37
N LEU A 221 -17.37 -18.71 6.50
CA LEU A 221 -16.32 -17.69 6.64
C LEU A 221 -15.03 -18.35 7.15
N PRO A 222 -14.01 -18.57 6.30
CA PRO A 222 -12.80 -19.25 6.70
C PRO A 222 -11.94 -18.36 7.60
N VAL A 223 -11.68 -18.78 8.83
CA VAL A 223 -10.78 -18.13 9.77
C VAL A 223 -9.58 -19.03 9.99
N TYR A 224 -8.39 -18.55 9.69
CA TYR A 224 -7.15 -19.31 9.84
C TYR A 224 -6.81 -19.56 11.31
N GLY A 225 -6.40 -20.81 11.62
CA GLY A 225 -5.97 -21.25 12.96
C GLY A 225 -7.01 -20.96 14.03
N ASP A 226 -6.62 -20.24 15.07
CA ASP A 226 -7.50 -19.83 16.18
C ASP A 226 -8.17 -18.46 15.96
N GLY A 227 -7.83 -17.76 14.89
CA GLY A 227 -8.34 -16.43 14.58
C GLY A 227 -7.75 -15.29 15.44
N LEU A 228 -6.83 -15.59 16.35
CA LEU A 228 -6.28 -14.64 17.30
C LEU A 228 -5.12 -13.80 16.74
N ASN A 229 -4.79 -13.94 15.45
CA ASN A 229 -3.81 -13.09 14.81
C ASN A 229 -4.28 -11.64 14.84
N VAL A 230 -3.41 -10.73 15.34
CA VAL A 230 -3.71 -9.32 15.55
C VAL A 230 -3.09 -8.48 14.45
N ARG A 231 -3.86 -7.52 13.94
CA ARG A 231 -3.41 -6.56 12.92
C ARG A 231 -3.77 -5.14 13.36
N ASP A 232 -2.88 -4.20 13.06
CA ASP A 232 -3.21 -2.78 13.08
C ASP A 232 -3.94 -2.43 11.78
N TRP A 233 -5.07 -1.75 11.87
CA TRP A 233 -5.94 -1.46 10.73
C TRP A 233 -5.97 0.05 10.44
N THR A 234 -5.39 0.43 9.30
CA THR A 234 -5.34 1.82 8.82
C THR A 234 -6.33 2.01 7.66
N HIS A 235 -7.22 3.00 7.79
CA HIS A 235 -8.11 3.33 6.67
C HIS A 235 -7.31 3.83 5.47
N VAL A 236 -7.69 3.41 4.27
CA VAL A 236 -6.95 3.72 3.04
C VAL A 236 -6.75 5.21 2.79
N LEU A 237 -7.72 6.06 3.15
CA LEU A 237 -7.58 7.51 3.03
C LEU A 237 -6.57 8.10 4.02
N ASP A 238 -6.45 7.53 5.23
CA ASP A 238 -5.40 7.93 6.17
C ASP A 238 -4.01 7.58 5.63
N HIS A 239 -3.88 6.44 4.95
CA HIS A 239 -2.63 6.09 4.27
C HIS A 239 -2.33 7.04 3.10
N CYS A 240 -3.32 7.39 2.27
CA CYS A 240 -3.13 8.39 1.20
C CYS A 240 -2.65 9.74 1.76
N ARG A 241 -3.25 10.21 2.85
CA ARG A 241 -2.85 11.43 3.56
C ARG A 241 -1.45 11.33 4.17
N ALA A 242 -1.07 10.13 4.64
CA ALA A 242 0.28 9.87 5.14
C ALA A 242 1.32 10.02 4.03
N ILE A 243 1.09 9.40 2.87
CA ILE A 243 1.99 9.51 1.71
C ILE A 243 2.11 10.97 1.27
N ASP A 244 1.00 11.68 1.12
CA ASP A 244 0.99 13.11 0.79
C ASP A 244 1.82 13.92 1.80
N ARG A 245 1.64 13.68 3.10
CA ARG A 245 2.42 14.36 4.15
C ARG A 245 3.91 14.04 4.04
N ILE A 246 4.28 12.79 3.72
CA ILE A 246 5.68 12.38 3.54
C ILE A 246 6.27 13.04 2.29
N LEU A 247 5.52 13.13 1.19
CA LEU A 247 5.96 13.83 -0.02
C LEU A 247 6.25 15.31 0.27
N GLN A 248 5.38 15.98 1.04
CA GLN A 248 5.51 17.41 1.36
C GLN A 248 6.61 17.71 2.38
N LYS A 249 6.72 16.91 3.45
CA LYS A 249 7.52 17.24 4.64
C LYS A 249 8.52 16.16 5.06
N GLY A 250 8.47 15.00 4.40
CA GLY A 250 9.38 13.90 4.71
C GLY A 250 10.82 14.19 4.30
N THR A 251 11.75 13.83 5.16
CA THR A 251 13.18 13.93 4.90
C THR A 251 13.61 12.89 3.86
N VAL A 252 14.36 13.32 2.87
CA VAL A 252 14.94 12.43 1.84
C VAL A 252 15.84 11.39 2.49
N GLY A 253 15.75 10.15 2.02
CA GLY A 253 16.51 9.02 2.55
C GLY A 253 15.86 8.33 3.75
N GLU A 254 14.73 8.81 4.24
CA GLU A 254 14.08 8.33 5.45
C GLU A 254 12.91 7.38 5.20
N VAL A 255 12.70 6.49 6.17
CA VAL A 255 11.56 5.56 6.27
C VAL A 255 10.56 6.12 7.26
N TYR A 256 9.26 5.90 7.01
CA TYR A 256 8.15 6.31 7.87
C TYR A 256 7.18 5.15 8.07
N ASN A 257 6.90 4.78 9.31
CA ASN A 257 5.83 3.85 9.64
C ASN A 257 4.46 4.55 9.53
N VAL A 258 3.50 3.87 8.92
CA VAL A 258 2.13 4.36 8.73
C VAL A 258 1.15 3.37 9.35
N GLY A 259 0.74 3.62 10.56
CA GLY A 259 -0.21 2.77 11.32
C GLY A 259 -1.16 3.63 12.15
N ALA A 260 -2.40 3.18 12.27
CA ALA A 260 -3.42 3.87 13.04
C ALA A 260 -3.37 3.55 14.54
N ARG A 261 -2.54 2.58 14.96
CA ARG A 261 -2.47 2.03 16.33
C ARG A 261 -3.82 1.47 16.79
N LYS A 262 -4.56 0.85 15.87
CA LYS A 262 -5.88 0.24 16.06
C LYS A 262 -5.79 -1.26 15.87
N GLU A 263 -5.25 -1.94 16.89
CA GLU A 263 -5.07 -3.38 16.86
C GLU A 263 -6.38 -4.12 17.06
N ILE A 264 -6.74 -5.03 16.14
CA ILE A 264 -7.94 -5.88 16.22
C ILE A 264 -7.54 -7.29 15.83
N SER A 265 -8.04 -8.31 16.55
CA SER A 265 -7.86 -9.70 16.15
C SER A 265 -8.70 -10.03 14.91
N ASN A 266 -8.25 -10.98 14.08
CA ASN A 266 -9.00 -11.38 12.90
C ASN A 266 -10.41 -11.87 13.26
N ILE A 267 -10.55 -12.65 14.34
CA ILE A 267 -11.86 -13.16 14.76
C ILE A 267 -12.79 -12.05 15.22
N ASP A 268 -12.27 -11.03 15.94
CA ASP A 268 -13.11 -9.91 16.39
C ASP A 268 -13.55 -9.05 15.20
N LEU A 269 -12.69 -8.85 14.22
CA LEU A 269 -13.05 -8.15 12.99
C LEU A 269 -14.13 -8.90 12.21
N VAL A 270 -14.01 -10.22 12.07
CA VAL A 270 -15.05 -11.06 11.41
C VAL A 270 -16.38 -10.95 12.13
N LYS A 271 -16.39 -11.01 13.47
CA LYS A 271 -17.61 -10.83 14.27
C LYS A 271 -18.24 -9.44 14.08
N ARG A 272 -17.43 -8.38 14.00
CA ARG A 272 -17.92 -7.01 13.71
C ARG A 272 -18.59 -6.95 12.33
N ILE A 273 -17.99 -7.57 11.30
CA ILE A 273 -18.58 -7.65 9.95
C ILE A 273 -19.92 -8.38 9.99
N LEU A 274 -20.01 -9.52 10.67
CA LEU A 274 -21.26 -10.27 10.83
C LEU A 274 -22.33 -9.45 11.56
N THR A 275 -21.97 -8.69 12.59
CA THR A 275 -22.88 -7.81 13.32
C THR A 275 -23.46 -6.73 12.39
N VAL A 276 -22.62 -6.07 11.57
CA VAL A 276 -23.08 -5.05 10.61
C VAL A 276 -23.99 -5.65 9.54
N LEU A 277 -23.74 -6.90 9.14
CA LEU A 277 -24.54 -7.62 8.13
C LEU A 277 -25.78 -8.32 8.72
N GLU A 278 -25.98 -8.28 10.04
CA GLU A 278 -27.02 -9.01 10.75
C GLU A 278 -27.00 -10.53 10.44
N LYS A 279 -25.77 -11.10 10.33
CA LYS A 279 -25.56 -12.52 10.03
C LYS A 279 -25.08 -13.28 11.26
N PRO A 280 -25.42 -14.59 11.37
CA PRO A 280 -25.10 -15.40 12.53
C PRO A 280 -23.62 -15.79 12.58
N CYS A 281 -23.06 -15.93 13.80
CA CYS A 281 -21.66 -16.31 14.02
C CYS A 281 -21.37 -17.77 13.62
N GLU A 282 -22.37 -18.59 13.46
CA GLU A 282 -22.28 -20.00 13.02
C GLU A 282 -21.72 -20.14 11.59
N LEU A 283 -21.70 -19.06 10.82
CA LEU A 283 -21.02 -19.01 9.53
C LEU A 283 -19.50 -19.08 9.66
N ILE A 284 -18.92 -18.77 10.83
CA ILE A 284 -17.47 -18.84 11.06
C ILE A 284 -17.02 -20.29 11.03
N THR A 285 -16.03 -20.58 10.18
CA THR A 285 -15.42 -21.91 10.07
C THR A 285 -13.91 -21.78 10.26
N TYR A 286 -13.35 -22.42 11.28
CA TYR A 286 -11.91 -22.45 11.48
C TYR A 286 -11.27 -23.42 10.48
N VAL A 287 -10.22 -22.96 9.81
CA VAL A 287 -9.45 -23.72 8.82
C VAL A 287 -7.99 -23.85 9.25
N GLU A 288 -7.24 -24.75 8.63
CA GLU A 288 -5.80 -24.91 8.87
C GLU A 288 -5.07 -23.56 8.69
N ASP A 289 -4.14 -23.26 9.60
CA ASP A 289 -3.38 -22.03 9.53
C ASP A 289 -2.34 -22.07 8.40
N ARG A 290 -2.06 -20.92 7.81
CA ARG A 290 -1.07 -20.83 6.73
C ARG A 290 0.35 -20.89 7.28
N LEU A 291 1.28 -21.34 6.46
CA LEU A 291 2.70 -21.37 6.80
C LEU A 291 3.24 -19.93 6.98
N GLY A 292 4.07 -19.73 8.00
CA GLY A 292 4.67 -18.42 8.28
C GLY A 292 3.66 -17.33 8.67
N HIS A 293 2.54 -17.68 9.27
CA HIS A 293 1.50 -16.73 9.67
C HIS A 293 1.91 -15.96 10.92
N ASP A 294 2.29 -14.72 10.73
CA ASP A 294 2.66 -13.81 11.82
C ASP A 294 1.51 -13.59 12.80
N ARG A 295 1.82 -13.62 14.10
CA ARG A 295 0.80 -13.56 15.15
C ARG A 295 0.31 -12.13 15.40
N ARG A 296 1.18 -11.14 15.39
CA ARG A 296 0.81 -9.73 15.65
C ARG A 296 1.71 -8.78 14.90
N TYR A 297 1.09 -7.76 14.31
CA TYR A 297 1.76 -6.58 13.79
C TYR A 297 1.37 -5.35 14.60
N ALA A 298 2.36 -4.59 15.02
CA ALA A 298 2.17 -3.28 15.62
C ALA A 298 3.38 -2.41 15.30
N ILE A 299 3.13 -1.20 14.82
CA ILE A 299 4.17 -0.23 14.43
C ILE A 299 3.98 1.10 15.13
N ASP A 300 5.09 1.78 15.40
CA ASP A 300 5.10 3.12 15.98
C ASP A 300 5.14 4.16 14.85
N SER A 301 4.10 4.98 14.75
CA SER A 301 3.97 6.05 13.76
C SER A 301 4.38 7.43 14.29
N SER A 302 5.02 7.52 15.46
CA SER A 302 5.39 8.80 16.10
C SER A 302 6.23 9.70 15.21
N LYS A 303 7.12 9.13 14.38
CA LYS A 303 7.93 9.87 13.43
C LYS A 303 7.06 10.56 12.37
N LEU A 304 6.09 9.87 11.79
CA LEU A 304 5.13 10.46 10.86
C LEU A 304 4.22 11.47 11.55
N GLU A 305 3.80 11.18 12.78
CA GLU A 305 3.00 12.10 13.58
C GLU A 305 3.72 13.43 13.86
N SER A 306 5.06 13.40 13.96
CA SER A 306 5.86 14.63 14.11
C SER A 306 5.82 15.56 12.90
N LEU A 307 5.49 15.01 11.71
CA LEU A 307 5.24 15.77 10.49
C LEU A 307 3.84 16.40 10.46
N GLY A 308 3.01 16.15 11.47
CA GLY A 308 1.64 16.66 11.59
C GLY A 308 0.56 15.76 10.97
N TRP A 309 0.87 14.48 10.70
CA TRP A 309 -0.15 13.49 10.32
C TRP A 309 -0.83 12.90 11.58
N ARG A 310 -2.09 12.55 11.44
CA ARG A 310 -2.86 11.75 12.43
C ARG A 310 -3.86 10.88 11.67
N SER A 311 -4.13 9.68 12.20
CA SER A 311 -5.26 8.86 11.76
C SER A 311 -6.58 9.55 12.13
N GLU A 312 -7.49 9.70 11.18
CA GLU A 312 -8.79 10.35 11.37
C GLU A 312 -9.93 9.35 11.34
N TYR A 313 -9.79 8.25 10.59
CA TYR A 313 -10.85 7.26 10.42
C TYR A 313 -10.73 6.13 11.42
N THR A 314 -11.88 5.68 11.95
CA THR A 314 -11.96 4.47 12.78
C THR A 314 -12.73 3.37 12.08
N MET A 315 -12.49 2.11 12.48
CA MET A 315 -13.26 0.97 11.96
C MET A 315 -14.73 1.09 12.33
N GLU A 316 -15.02 1.60 13.53
CA GLU A 316 -16.38 1.81 14.04
C GLU A 316 -17.17 2.79 13.17
N ASP A 317 -16.54 3.86 12.71
CA ASP A 317 -17.22 4.91 11.91
C ASP A 317 -17.38 4.52 10.44
N THR A 318 -16.50 3.65 9.92
CA THR A 318 -16.39 3.43 8.47
C THR A 318 -16.88 2.06 8.00
N LEU A 319 -16.89 1.04 8.89
CA LEU A 319 -17.18 -0.35 8.50
C LEU A 319 -18.56 -0.50 7.86
N THR A 320 -19.58 0.16 8.39
CA THR A 320 -20.94 0.10 7.83
C THR A 320 -20.98 0.58 6.38
N GLY A 321 -20.39 1.75 6.09
CA GLY A 321 -20.35 2.28 4.73
C GLY A 321 -19.52 1.40 3.77
N ILE A 322 -18.45 0.77 4.27
CA ILE A 322 -17.64 -0.18 3.50
C ILE A 322 -18.48 -1.43 3.16
N VAL A 323 -19.20 -1.98 4.14
CA VAL A 323 -20.08 -3.15 3.93
C VAL A 323 -21.18 -2.83 2.91
N GLU A 324 -21.81 -1.66 3.00
CA GLU A 324 -22.82 -1.22 2.04
C GLU A 324 -22.24 -1.11 0.63
N TRP A 325 -21.06 -0.52 0.49
CA TRP A 325 -20.39 -0.41 -0.80
C TRP A 325 -20.14 -1.79 -1.44
N TYR A 326 -19.63 -2.78 -0.68
CA TYR A 326 -19.44 -4.14 -1.20
C TYR A 326 -20.76 -4.84 -1.53
N ARG A 327 -21.81 -4.60 -0.73
CA ARG A 327 -23.15 -5.14 -1.02
C ARG A 327 -23.68 -4.65 -2.37
N ASP A 328 -23.48 -3.38 -2.69
CA ASP A 328 -23.94 -2.80 -3.94
C ASP A 328 -23.05 -3.19 -5.12
N ALA A 329 -21.74 -3.27 -4.94
CA ALA A 329 -20.81 -3.73 -5.95
C ALA A 329 -21.00 -5.21 -6.34
N LEU A 330 -21.57 -6.05 -5.47
CA LEU A 330 -21.89 -7.45 -5.77
C LEU A 330 -23.23 -7.63 -6.50
N LYS A 331 -24.07 -6.59 -6.56
CA LYS A 331 -25.33 -6.61 -7.32
C LYS A 331 -25.17 -6.11 -8.76
N SER A 332 -24.11 -5.36 -9.03
CA SER A 332 -23.76 -4.80 -10.34
C SER A 332 -22.89 -5.77 -11.17
#